data_0a5dd3519584b80e779b1c85a049b17f
#
_entry.id   0a5dd3519584b80e779b1c85a049b17f
#
_cell.length_a   1.000
_cell.length_b   1.000
_cell.length_c   1.000
_cell.angle_alpha   90.00
_cell.angle_beta   90.00
_cell.angle_gamma   90.00
#
_symmetry.space_group_name_H-M   'P 1'
#
loop_
_entity.id
_entity.type
_entity.pdbx_description
1 polymer ?
#
loop_
_entity_poly.entity_id
_entity_poly.type
_entity_poly.pdbx_seq_one_letter_code
_entity_poly.pdbx_strand_id
1 'polypeptide(L)' 'MGPTINETHQFHSTRTMFIETLSHQFVSLTGCGVYVFLNPVDVNGLFNRYLSDTLSVDSFARRCVKSVLE' A
#
# COMPACT_ATOMS: atom_id res chain seq x y z
N MET A 1 2.19 22.43 17.02
CA MET A 1 2.94 21.40 16.65
C MET A 1 3.16 20.41 17.72
N GLY A 2 2.38 19.76 18.26
CA GLY A 2 2.57 18.88 19.34
C GLY A 2 2.87 17.45 18.89
N PRO A 3 3.32 16.64 19.83
CA PRO A 3 3.55 15.22 19.60
C PRO A 3 2.29 14.49 19.18
N THR A 4 1.14 14.96 19.60
CA THR A 4 -0.11 14.34 19.23
C THR A 4 -0.29 14.31 17.71
N ILE A 5 0.07 15.42 17.08
CA ILE A 5 -0.01 15.52 15.64
C ILE A 5 0.94 14.52 15.00
N ASN A 6 2.10 14.32 15.60
CA ASN A 6 3.09 13.38 15.07
C ASN A 6 2.58 11.95 15.08
N GLU A 7 1.89 11.57 16.14
CA GLU A 7 1.37 10.20 16.21
C GLU A 7 0.35 9.94 15.11
N THR A 8 -0.58 10.84 14.94
CA THR A 8 -1.57 10.72 13.89
C THR A 8 -0.89 10.74 12.53
N HIS A 9 0.09 11.60 12.39
CA HIS A 9 0.82 11.71 11.15
C HIS A 9 1.58 10.43 10.81
N GLN A 10 2.16 9.77 11.80
CA GLN A 10 2.87 8.52 11.57
C GLN A 10 1.94 7.44 11.05
N PHE A 11 0.75 7.34 11.62
CA PHE A 11 -0.21 6.35 11.16
C PHE A 11 -0.60 6.61 9.71
N HIS A 12 -0.90 7.85 9.39
CA HIS A 12 -1.22 8.24 8.02
C HIS A 12 -0.05 7.99 7.09
N SER A 13 1.16 8.27 7.55
CA SER A 13 2.35 8.07 6.72
C SER A 13 2.55 6.61 6.35
N THR A 14 2.31 5.71 7.30
CA THR A 14 2.45 4.29 7.03
C THR A 14 1.47 3.85 5.96
N ARG A 15 0.22 4.27 6.08
CA ARG A 15 -0.79 3.92 5.10
C ARG A 15 -0.48 4.54 3.73
N THR A 16 -0.10 5.80 3.73
CA THR A 16 0.24 6.50 2.50
C THR A 16 1.43 5.83 1.83
N MET A 17 2.45 5.49 2.60
CA MET A 17 3.62 4.81 2.07
C MET A 17 3.25 3.47 1.45
N PHE A 18 2.37 2.72 2.11
CA PHE A 18 1.93 1.44 1.58
C PHE A 18 1.22 1.62 0.24
N ILE A 19 0.28 2.57 0.19
CA ILE A 19 -0.49 2.81 -1.03
C ILE A 19 0.41 3.30 -2.15
N GLU A 20 1.33 4.20 -1.85
CA GLU A 20 2.26 4.71 -2.86
C GLU A 20 3.18 3.60 -3.39
N THR A 21 3.67 2.75 -2.50
CA THR A 21 4.53 1.65 -2.91
C THR A 21 3.75 0.67 -3.77
N LEU A 22 2.54 0.35 -3.38
CA LEU A 22 1.68 -0.54 -4.14
C LEU A 22 1.39 0.05 -5.52
N SER A 23 1.02 1.32 -5.56
CA SER A 23 0.74 2.00 -6.82
C SER A 23 1.97 2.05 -7.71
N HIS A 24 3.13 2.30 -7.12
CA HIS A 24 4.38 2.35 -7.87
C HIS A 24 4.69 1.01 -8.54
N GLN A 25 4.41 -0.08 -7.85
CA GLN A 25 4.60 -1.40 -8.43
C GLN A 25 3.66 -1.61 -9.64
N PHE A 26 2.41 -1.19 -9.51
CA PHE A 26 1.49 -1.27 -10.65
C PHE A 26 1.96 -0.41 -11.82
N VAL A 27 2.38 0.81 -11.53
CA VAL A 27 2.86 1.72 -12.58
C VAL A 27 4.09 1.13 -13.27
N SER A 28 4.99 0.54 -12.52
CA SER A 28 6.19 -0.08 -13.07
C SER A 28 5.87 -1.19 -14.06
N LEU A 29 4.81 -1.95 -13.80
CA LEU A 29 4.51 -3.12 -14.61
C LEU A 29 3.45 -2.85 -15.67
N THR A 30 2.56 -1.91 -15.44
CA THR A 30 1.41 -1.69 -16.33
C THR A 30 1.30 -0.28 -16.87
N GLY A 31 1.99 0.67 -16.25
CA GLY A 31 1.84 2.08 -16.59
C GLY A 31 0.66 2.74 -15.92
N CYS A 32 -0.10 2.01 -15.10
CA CYS A 32 -1.30 2.53 -14.44
C CYS A 32 -1.19 2.32 -12.93
N GLY A 33 -1.81 3.22 -12.16
CA GLY A 33 -1.77 3.16 -10.71
C GLY A 33 -2.71 2.11 -10.15
N VAL A 34 -2.64 1.94 -8.82
CA VAL A 34 -3.34 0.87 -8.14
C VAL A 34 -4.85 0.97 -8.29
N TYR A 35 -5.40 2.17 -8.32
CA TYR A 35 -6.86 2.33 -8.35
C TYR A 35 -7.47 2.05 -9.71
N VAL A 36 -6.67 1.78 -10.71
CA VAL A 36 -7.16 1.26 -11.98
C VAL A 36 -7.56 -0.22 -11.84
N PHE A 37 -6.86 -0.94 -10.95
CA PHE A 37 -7.06 -2.37 -10.78
C PHE A 37 -7.83 -2.74 -9.52
N LEU A 38 -7.74 -1.91 -8.48
CA LEU A 38 -8.33 -2.22 -7.19
C LEU A 38 -9.13 -1.00 -6.70
N ASN A 39 -10.22 -1.26 -5.99
CA ASN A 39 -10.97 -0.18 -5.38
C ASN A 39 -10.42 0.10 -3.97
N PRO A 40 -10.84 1.22 -3.32
CA PRO A 40 -10.33 1.55 -1.99
C PRO A 40 -10.59 0.49 -0.93
N VAL A 41 -11.66 -0.26 -1.04
CA VAL A 41 -11.96 -1.33 -0.08
C VAL A 41 -10.93 -2.44 -0.21
N ASP A 42 -10.60 -2.81 -1.44
CA ASP A 42 -9.57 -3.82 -1.67
C ASP A 42 -8.22 -3.37 -1.13
N VAL A 43 -7.87 -2.10 -1.35
CA VAL A 43 -6.60 -1.56 -0.87
C VAL A 43 -6.56 -1.57 0.65
N ASN A 44 -7.67 -1.23 1.31
CA ASN A 44 -7.75 -1.29 2.77
C ASN A 44 -7.53 -2.70 3.28
N GLY A 45 -8.13 -3.68 2.62
CA GLY A 45 -7.96 -5.08 3.00
C GLY A 45 -6.50 -5.52 2.88
N LEU A 46 -5.85 -5.11 1.80
CA LEU A 46 -4.44 -5.43 1.61
C LEU A 46 -3.57 -4.74 2.65
N PHE A 47 -3.89 -3.50 3.01
CA PHE A 47 -3.13 -2.79 4.03
C PHE A 47 -3.25 -3.49 5.38
N ASN A 48 -4.44 -3.94 5.73
CA ASN A 48 -4.64 -4.69 6.97
C ASN A 48 -3.84 -5.97 6.98
N ARG A 49 -3.79 -6.66 5.86
CA ARG A 49 -2.99 -7.89 5.75
C ARG A 49 -1.51 -7.57 5.87
N TYR A 50 -1.07 -6.47 5.26
CA TYR A 50 0.32 -6.05 5.36
C TYR A 50 0.72 -5.79 6.81
N LEU A 51 -0.15 -5.16 7.58
CA LEU A 51 0.15 -4.87 8.98
C LEU A 51 0.32 -6.15 9.83
N SER A 52 -0.28 -7.24 9.40
CA SER A 52 -0.19 -8.52 10.09
C SER A 52 0.92 -9.41 9.53
N ASP A 53 1.55 -9.00 8.45
CA ASP A 53 2.57 -9.79 7.79
C ASP A 53 3.96 -9.37 8.24
N THR A 54 4.93 -10.23 8.02
CA THR A 54 6.33 -9.95 8.36
C THR A 54 7.13 -9.46 7.17
N LEU A 55 6.53 -9.40 5.98
CA LEU A 55 7.23 -8.95 4.79
C LEU A 55 7.44 -7.44 4.80
N SER A 56 8.48 -6.98 4.12
CA SER A 56 8.67 -5.56 3.89
C SER A 56 7.57 -5.04 2.97
N VAL A 57 7.36 -3.72 2.98
CA VAL A 57 6.31 -3.13 2.16
C VAL A 57 6.54 -3.39 0.68
N ASP A 58 7.79 -3.35 0.24
CA ASP A 58 8.12 -3.60 -1.16
C ASP A 58 7.82 -5.03 -1.56
N SER A 59 8.19 -5.98 -0.74
CA SER A 59 7.94 -7.40 -1.02
C SER A 59 6.45 -7.70 -1.03
N PHE A 60 5.73 -7.15 -0.05
CA PHE A 60 4.30 -7.36 0.03
C PHE A 60 3.59 -6.76 -1.18
N ALA A 61 3.96 -5.52 -1.55
CA ALA A 61 3.36 -4.86 -2.70
C ALA A 61 3.62 -5.64 -3.99
N ARG A 62 4.83 -6.15 -4.15
CA ARG A 62 5.16 -6.93 -5.35
C ARG A 62 4.32 -8.19 -5.45
N ARG A 63 4.11 -8.87 -4.33
CA ARG A 63 3.27 -10.07 -4.32
C ARG A 63 1.83 -9.73 -4.65
N CYS A 64 1.33 -8.62 -4.11
CA CYS A 64 -0.04 -8.19 -4.39
C CYS A 64 -0.22 -7.93 -5.88
N VAL A 65 0.71 -7.20 -6.48
CA VAL A 65 0.62 -6.85 -7.89
C VAL A 65 0.65 -8.12 -8.75
N LYS A 66 1.55 -9.03 -8.43
CA LYS A 66 1.61 -10.29 -9.18
C LYS A 66 0.30 -11.06 -9.09
N SER A 67 -0.29 -11.09 -7.90
CA SER A 67 -1.54 -11.80 -7.70
C SER A 67 -2.67 -11.19 -8.52
N VAL A 68 -2.71 -9.86 -8.57
CA VAL A 68 -3.76 -9.16 -9.31
C VAL A 68 -3.59 -9.34 -10.82
N LEU A 69 -2.35 -9.29 -11.30
CA LEU A 69 -2.09 -9.34 -12.75
C LEU A 69 -2.07 -10.75 -13.31
N GLU A 70 -1.96 -11.75 -12.45
CA GLU A 70 -2.06 -13.13 -12.87
C GLU A 70 -3.51 -13.57 -12.86
#